data_d33499493b84b2e488bfd674d843744f
#
_entry.id   d33499493b84b2e488bfd674d843744f
#
_cell.length_a   1.000
_cell.length_b   1.000
_cell.length_c   1.000
_cell.angle_alpha   90.00
_cell.angle_beta   90.00
_cell.angle_gamma   90.00
#
_symmetry.space_group_name_H-M   'P 1'
#
loop_
_entity.id
_entity.type
_entity.pdbx_description
1 polymer ?
#
loop_
_entity_poly.entity_id
_entity_poly.type
_entity_poly.pdbx_seq_one_letter_code
_entity_poly.pdbx_strand_id
1 'polypeptide(L)'
;MTRPVVPIWLLPCIALTALISGYSILQRHQAESKNKAITLAVEFETIESLAASQGTPIDKAIENLKAQGVTAVALGEETISELISEGYASISGNEVILRQDRTINSQKALEALADRVQRGLRERFPKAKVSTGQESGQIAIRVEFVSPSLIRQTAIGLNPSISQLVSQRGLDIICRMSNPQGASSQYVTNTVAWAKELGAKIFLPQGDQVLGRRDAIPDLVAGIKANGLLYASPEFTKIGGDANVVAAIPQLVVRLHSAQTAELDKLPLTDAIDRYAKAARERNMRVLLVRPVSYASQYPLESFASFLKSINDAIRSEGGDMGPAKPFEDSGVPIAATILIALSAIPTAYFVASALIPKRQLAIAATVLFGLVCIASVSGAGKAYAALLIAVLFPITAFLILDAREGKNILVEFLLVSAISLVGGLAVAGLLNGLTYFVKAQEFRGIKVAVFTPIIVAGWYFAARFGNLREAMKNPITWGAAFLSLGLLVAFMFMNARTGNDNPAGVSDLELKFRSVLDQFLFVRPRTKSFLIGHPMLIVGIGLLLWQRKTGSVALAPWTILCLTVGAVGQTDIVNTLCHLHTPVALSLIRNAVGLIPGCIIGFCTWGVVRHVGLKRMREN
;
A
#
# COMPACT_ATOMS: atom_id res chain seq x y z
N MET A 1 -5.30 -0.27 -41.51
CA MET A 1 -5.34 -1.61 -40.91
C MET A 1 -6.62 -2.33 -41.29
N THR A 2 -6.57 -3.65 -41.51
CA THR A 2 -7.75 -4.48 -41.71
C THR A 2 -8.41 -4.81 -40.36
N ARG A 3 -9.71 -5.09 -40.42
CA ARG A 3 -10.46 -5.53 -39.23
C ARG A 3 -9.93 -6.90 -38.78
N PRO A 4 -9.59 -7.11 -37.48
CA PRO A 4 -9.13 -8.39 -37.02
C PRO A 4 -10.27 -9.42 -37.06
N VAL A 5 -9.92 -10.69 -37.20
CA VAL A 5 -10.88 -11.81 -37.11
C VAL A 5 -10.68 -12.47 -35.75
N VAL A 6 -11.73 -12.58 -34.96
CA VAL A 6 -11.68 -13.28 -33.66
C VAL A 6 -11.69 -14.79 -33.90
N PRO A 7 -10.61 -15.51 -33.59
CA PRO A 7 -10.60 -16.94 -33.72
C PRO A 7 -11.54 -17.60 -32.68
N ILE A 8 -12.18 -18.70 -33.05
CA ILE A 8 -13.13 -19.41 -32.19
C ILE A 8 -12.48 -19.84 -30.85
N TRP A 9 -11.20 -20.17 -30.85
CA TRP A 9 -10.45 -20.60 -29.65
C TRP A 9 -10.15 -19.46 -28.66
N LEU A 10 -10.22 -18.18 -29.06
CA LEU A 10 -9.76 -17.06 -28.24
C LEU A 10 -10.62 -16.87 -26.97
N LEU A 11 -11.95 -16.83 -27.11
CA LEU A 11 -12.85 -16.67 -25.97
C LEU A 11 -12.77 -17.81 -24.97
N PRO A 12 -12.73 -19.11 -25.38
CA PRO A 12 -12.42 -20.22 -24.48
C PRO A 12 -11.09 -20.09 -23.73
N CYS A 13 -10.03 -19.60 -24.40
CA CYS A 13 -8.73 -19.38 -23.74
C CYS A 13 -8.80 -18.25 -22.71
N ILE A 14 -9.50 -17.15 -23.01
CA ILE A 14 -9.74 -16.06 -22.03
C ILE A 14 -10.56 -16.59 -20.84
N ALA A 15 -11.58 -17.42 -21.08
CA ALA A 15 -12.37 -18.04 -20.02
C ALA A 15 -11.52 -19.00 -19.17
N LEU A 16 -10.61 -19.78 -19.77
CA LEU A 16 -9.67 -20.61 -19.04
C LEU A 16 -8.74 -19.78 -18.16
N THR A 17 -8.21 -18.68 -18.68
CA THR A 17 -7.41 -17.73 -17.88
C THR A 17 -8.21 -17.20 -16.70
N ALA A 18 -9.49 -16.85 -16.91
CA ALA A 18 -10.37 -16.39 -15.84
C ALA A 18 -10.60 -17.46 -14.75
N LEU A 19 -10.82 -18.72 -15.15
CA LEU A 19 -11.06 -19.84 -14.22
C LEU A 19 -9.83 -20.13 -13.35
N ILE A 20 -8.63 -20.23 -13.96
CA ILE A 20 -7.41 -20.51 -13.21
C ILE A 20 -7.05 -19.33 -12.30
N SER A 21 -7.21 -18.12 -12.80
CA SER A 21 -7.00 -16.90 -12.00
C SER A 21 -8.01 -16.81 -10.86
N GLY A 22 -9.28 -17.14 -11.12
CA GLY A 22 -10.35 -17.19 -10.13
C GLY A 22 -10.03 -18.15 -8.97
N TYR A 23 -9.48 -19.34 -9.27
CA TYR A 23 -9.00 -20.26 -8.24
C TYR A 23 -7.92 -19.61 -7.35
N SER A 24 -6.90 -18.99 -7.96
CA SER A 24 -5.84 -18.31 -7.22
C SER A 24 -6.39 -17.15 -6.34
N ILE A 25 -7.34 -16.40 -6.87
CA ILE A 25 -8.02 -15.29 -6.16
C ILE A 25 -8.86 -15.80 -4.99
N LEU A 26 -9.53 -16.94 -5.12
CA LEU A 26 -10.30 -17.55 -4.03
C LEU A 26 -9.39 -17.99 -2.88
N GLN A 27 -8.25 -18.65 -3.18
CA GLN A 27 -7.26 -19.01 -2.17
C GLN A 27 -6.73 -17.78 -1.45
N ARG A 28 -6.42 -16.71 -2.20
CA ARG A 28 -5.99 -15.44 -1.65
C ARG A 28 -7.06 -14.83 -0.73
N HIS A 29 -8.30 -14.77 -1.17
CA HIS A 29 -9.40 -14.23 -0.37
C HIS A 29 -9.59 -15.01 0.94
N GLN A 30 -9.44 -16.34 0.91
CA GLN A 30 -9.51 -17.18 2.11
C GLN A 30 -8.37 -16.84 3.10
N ALA A 31 -7.13 -16.66 2.62
CA ALA A 31 -6.00 -16.27 3.46
C ALA A 31 -6.21 -14.87 4.07
N GLU A 32 -6.69 -13.90 3.27
CA GLU A 32 -6.97 -12.53 3.73
C GLU A 32 -8.11 -12.49 4.75
N SER A 33 -9.20 -13.24 4.54
CA SER A 33 -10.40 -13.22 5.38
C SER A 33 -10.22 -13.88 6.76
N LYS A 34 -9.25 -14.78 6.90
CA LYS A 34 -8.93 -15.41 8.18
C LYS A 34 -8.27 -14.44 9.16
N ASN A 35 -7.52 -13.45 8.68
CA ASN A 35 -6.78 -12.52 9.52
C ASN A 35 -7.57 -11.22 9.76
N LYS A 36 -8.41 -11.22 10.79
CA LYS A 36 -9.21 -10.07 11.22
C LYS A 36 -8.66 -9.36 12.46
N ALA A 37 -7.64 -9.94 13.10
CA ALA A 37 -7.07 -9.40 14.32
C ALA A 37 -6.30 -8.11 14.05
N ILE A 38 -6.65 -7.04 14.77
CA ILE A 38 -6.06 -5.71 14.67
C ILE A 38 -5.60 -5.28 16.06
N THR A 39 -4.33 -4.93 16.17
CA THR A 39 -3.76 -4.34 17.38
C THR A 39 -3.96 -2.83 17.34
N LEU A 40 -4.68 -2.31 18.32
CA LEU A 40 -4.78 -0.89 18.59
C LEU A 40 -3.71 -0.53 19.61
N ALA A 41 -2.73 0.28 19.22
CA ALA A 41 -1.56 0.61 20.01
C ALA A 41 -1.46 2.11 20.28
N VAL A 42 -0.87 2.46 21.43
CA VAL A 42 -0.57 3.84 21.85
C VAL A 42 0.86 3.91 22.33
N GLU A 43 1.56 5.02 22.10
CA GLU A 43 2.89 5.27 22.65
C GLU A 43 2.80 5.52 24.16
N PHE A 44 3.69 4.93 24.97
CA PHE A 44 3.68 5.09 26.41
C PHE A 44 3.87 6.54 26.84
N GLU A 45 4.78 7.25 26.19
CA GLU A 45 5.06 8.66 26.42
C GLU A 45 3.81 9.54 26.22
N THR A 46 2.94 9.15 25.29
CA THR A 46 1.63 9.78 25.10
C THR A 46 0.70 9.55 26.29
N ILE A 47 0.63 8.30 26.78
CA ILE A 47 -0.20 7.95 27.94
C ILE A 47 0.27 8.73 29.17
N GLU A 48 1.57 8.73 29.40
CA GLU A 48 2.20 9.43 30.51
C GLU A 48 1.93 10.94 30.49
N SER A 49 2.16 11.59 29.34
CA SER A 49 1.90 13.02 29.18
C SER A 49 0.43 13.39 29.40
N LEU A 50 -0.50 12.61 28.85
CA LEU A 50 -1.94 12.84 29.03
C LEU A 50 -2.39 12.58 30.47
N ALA A 51 -1.88 11.53 31.11
CA ALA A 51 -2.17 11.21 32.51
C ALA A 51 -1.64 12.30 33.44
N ALA A 52 -0.39 12.74 33.24
CA ALA A 52 0.22 13.80 34.02
C ALA A 52 -0.53 15.14 33.89
N SER A 53 -0.99 15.50 32.68
CA SER A 53 -1.75 16.74 32.44
C SER A 53 -3.06 16.83 33.22
N GLN A 54 -3.62 15.68 33.64
CA GLN A 54 -4.86 15.58 34.41
C GLN A 54 -4.67 15.10 35.85
N GLY A 55 -3.43 14.87 36.29
CA GLY A 55 -3.15 14.29 37.61
C GLY A 55 -3.70 12.88 37.80
N THR A 56 -3.90 12.13 36.70
CA THR A 56 -4.41 10.76 36.74
C THR A 56 -3.25 9.79 36.95
N PRO A 57 -3.34 8.82 37.88
CA PRO A 57 -2.34 7.78 38.01
C PRO A 57 -2.17 6.98 36.71
N ILE A 58 -0.92 6.67 36.33
CA ILE A 58 -0.60 6.03 35.05
C ILE A 58 -1.27 4.66 34.87
N ASP A 59 -1.39 3.90 35.93
CA ASP A 59 -2.07 2.60 35.94
C ASP A 59 -3.55 2.72 35.60
N LYS A 60 -4.26 3.74 36.14
CA LYS A 60 -5.65 4.04 35.81
C LYS A 60 -5.81 4.56 34.38
N ALA A 61 -4.86 5.37 33.89
CA ALA A 61 -4.86 5.82 32.51
C ALA A 61 -4.74 4.63 31.54
N ILE A 62 -3.83 3.68 31.79
CA ILE A 62 -3.68 2.47 30.99
C ILE A 62 -4.97 1.63 31.01
N GLU A 63 -5.59 1.44 32.17
CA GLU A 63 -6.84 0.69 32.32
C GLU A 63 -8.00 1.36 31.55
N ASN A 64 -8.12 2.68 31.63
CA ASN A 64 -9.10 3.44 30.86
C ASN A 64 -8.92 3.21 29.35
N LEU A 65 -7.70 3.38 28.84
CA LEU A 65 -7.43 3.21 27.40
C LEU A 65 -7.63 1.75 26.95
N LYS A 66 -7.25 0.78 27.79
CA LYS A 66 -7.55 -0.64 27.54
C LYS A 66 -9.06 -0.90 27.40
N ALA A 67 -9.87 -0.30 28.26
CA ALA A 67 -11.33 -0.41 28.17
C ALA A 67 -11.91 0.16 26.87
N GLN A 68 -11.20 1.09 26.18
CA GLN A 68 -11.58 1.63 24.89
C GLN A 68 -11.04 0.81 23.70
N GLY A 69 -10.38 -0.33 23.97
CA GLY A 69 -9.96 -1.26 22.91
C GLY A 69 -8.45 -1.23 22.61
N VAL A 70 -7.63 -0.51 23.38
CA VAL A 70 -6.17 -0.60 23.28
C VAL A 70 -5.72 -2.01 23.68
N THR A 71 -4.91 -2.63 22.83
CA THR A 71 -4.41 -3.99 23.01
C THR A 71 -2.89 -4.05 23.12
N ALA A 72 -2.18 -2.96 22.80
CA ALA A 72 -0.73 -2.88 22.91
C ALA A 72 -0.26 -1.48 23.29
N VAL A 73 0.92 -1.42 23.92
CA VAL A 73 1.63 -0.17 24.21
C VAL A 73 2.99 -0.20 23.51
N ALA A 74 3.32 0.87 22.81
CA ALA A 74 4.62 1.04 22.20
C ALA A 74 5.57 1.72 23.18
N LEU A 75 6.69 1.04 23.47
CA LEU A 75 7.73 1.51 24.38
C LEU A 75 8.99 1.85 23.58
N GLY A 76 9.51 3.05 23.77
CA GLY A 76 10.83 3.45 23.30
C GLY A 76 11.96 2.87 24.15
N GLU A 77 13.18 2.86 23.60
CA GLU A 77 14.37 2.59 24.38
C GLU A 77 14.64 3.78 25.31
N GLU A 78 14.88 3.52 26.57
CA GLU A 78 15.34 4.51 27.52
C GLU A 78 16.81 4.86 27.25
N THR A 79 17.16 6.13 27.32
CA THR A 79 18.53 6.62 27.09
C THR A 79 19.13 7.18 28.38
N ILE A 80 20.47 7.25 28.43
CA ILE A 80 21.14 7.90 29.57
C ILE A 80 20.72 9.39 29.66
N SER A 81 20.41 10.04 28.55
CA SER A 81 19.91 11.41 28.56
C SER A 81 18.56 11.54 29.26
N GLU A 82 17.66 10.58 29.08
CA GLU A 82 16.38 10.54 29.78
C GLU A 82 16.56 10.31 31.28
N LEU A 83 17.46 9.38 31.71
CA LEU A 83 17.80 9.22 33.11
C LEU A 83 18.33 10.51 33.74
N ILE A 84 19.06 11.32 32.98
CA ILE A 84 19.56 12.62 33.47
C ILE A 84 18.40 13.62 33.60
N SER A 85 17.51 13.69 32.64
CA SER A 85 16.36 14.60 32.68
C SER A 85 15.37 14.25 33.80
N GLU A 86 15.25 12.98 34.13
CA GLU A 86 14.44 12.47 35.25
C GLU A 86 15.13 12.57 36.62
N GLY A 87 16.40 12.94 36.65
CA GLY A 87 17.16 13.15 37.90
C GLY A 87 17.85 11.89 38.46
N TYR A 88 17.74 10.73 37.80
CA TYR A 88 18.33 9.46 38.22
C TYR A 88 19.84 9.37 37.94
N ALA A 89 20.33 10.17 37.02
CA ALA A 89 21.73 10.19 36.61
C ALA A 89 22.27 11.61 36.45
N SER A 90 23.59 11.73 36.52
CA SER A 90 24.34 12.91 36.12
C SER A 90 25.60 12.48 35.36
N ILE A 91 26.15 13.35 34.51
CA ILE A 91 27.41 13.08 33.83
C ILE A 91 28.47 14.08 34.28
N SER A 92 29.63 13.54 34.68
CA SER A 92 30.84 14.30 35.00
C SER A 92 32.00 13.78 34.14
N GLY A 93 32.39 14.55 33.09
CA GLY A 93 33.35 14.05 32.14
C GLY A 93 32.87 12.76 31.44
N ASN A 94 33.63 11.68 31.60
CA ASN A 94 33.33 10.35 31.04
C ASN A 94 32.65 9.40 32.05
N GLU A 95 32.09 9.94 33.14
CA GLU A 95 31.42 9.16 34.17
C GLU A 95 29.94 9.44 34.22
N VAL A 96 29.14 8.37 34.25
CA VAL A 96 27.70 8.40 34.56
C VAL A 96 27.57 8.12 36.06
N ILE A 97 27.03 9.07 36.79
CA ILE A 97 26.84 8.97 38.23
C ILE A 97 25.36 8.74 38.50
N LEU A 98 25.03 7.57 39.01
CA LEU A 98 23.68 7.18 39.41
C LEU A 98 23.50 7.46 40.91
N ARG A 99 22.32 8.01 41.26
CA ARG A 99 22.02 8.38 42.66
C ARG A 99 20.71 7.73 43.10
N GLN A 100 20.69 7.41 44.38
CA GLN A 100 19.45 7.01 45.04
C GLN A 100 18.55 8.22 45.25
N ASP A 101 17.28 8.10 44.92
CA ASP A 101 16.27 9.14 45.15
C ASP A 101 14.97 8.53 45.71
N ARG A 102 13.86 9.30 45.71
CA ARG A 102 12.56 8.83 46.22
C ARG A 102 11.99 7.64 45.45
N THR A 103 12.32 7.51 44.17
CA THR A 103 11.84 6.46 43.27
C THR A 103 12.79 5.25 43.29
N ILE A 104 14.11 5.52 43.23
CA ILE A 104 15.16 4.50 43.44
C ILE A 104 15.46 4.44 44.95
N ASN A 105 14.52 3.91 45.70
CA ASN A 105 14.52 3.96 47.16
C ASN A 105 15.31 2.81 47.83
N SER A 106 15.92 1.93 47.03
CA SER A 106 16.69 0.80 47.54
C SER A 106 18.03 0.66 46.81
N GLN A 107 19.04 0.17 47.57
CA GLN A 107 20.35 -0.16 46.99
C GLN A 107 20.23 -1.16 45.84
N LYS A 108 19.34 -2.16 45.97
CA LYS A 108 19.10 -3.17 44.95
C LYS A 108 18.54 -2.56 43.64
N ALA A 109 17.66 -1.56 43.74
CA ALA A 109 17.13 -0.87 42.57
C ALA A 109 18.22 -0.03 41.87
N LEU A 110 19.08 0.63 42.64
CA LEU A 110 20.21 1.38 42.11
C LEU A 110 21.23 0.46 41.40
N GLU A 111 21.55 -0.69 41.98
CA GLU A 111 22.40 -1.70 41.37
C GLU A 111 21.82 -2.25 40.07
N ALA A 112 20.52 -2.55 40.04
CA ALA A 112 19.84 -3.01 38.84
C ALA A 112 19.86 -1.94 37.70
N LEU A 113 19.71 -0.67 38.04
CA LEU A 113 19.86 0.43 37.08
C LEU A 113 21.31 0.56 36.59
N ALA A 114 22.28 0.44 37.51
CA ALA A 114 23.70 0.46 37.16
C ALA A 114 24.08 -0.67 36.21
N ASP A 115 23.57 -1.88 36.45
CA ASP A 115 23.79 -3.02 35.55
C ASP A 115 23.23 -2.78 34.16
N ARG A 116 22.04 -2.17 34.06
CA ARG A 116 21.46 -1.80 32.76
C ARG A 116 22.31 -0.76 32.03
N VAL A 117 22.73 0.30 32.70
CA VAL A 117 23.59 1.35 32.16
C VAL A 117 24.93 0.77 31.73
N GLN A 118 25.55 -0.03 32.60
CA GLN A 118 26.83 -0.67 32.29
C GLN A 118 26.73 -1.61 31.08
N ARG A 119 25.66 -2.41 31.03
CA ARG A 119 25.37 -3.30 29.89
C ARG A 119 25.20 -2.51 28.58
N GLY A 120 24.36 -1.47 28.58
CA GLY A 120 24.14 -0.62 27.42
C GLY A 120 25.44 0.02 26.90
N LEU A 121 26.28 0.53 27.83
CA LEU A 121 27.56 1.13 27.49
C LEU A 121 28.57 0.11 26.92
N ARG A 122 28.67 -1.08 27.51
CA ARG A 122 29.56 -2.15 27.02
C ARG A 122 29.15 -2.63 25.63
N GLU A 123 27.88 -2.83 25.40
CA GLU A 123 27.39 -3.27 24.11
C GLU A 123 27.55 -2.18 23.04
N ARG A 124 27.32 -0.93 23.43
CA ARG A 124 27.47 0.21 22.53
C ARG A 124 28.92 0.51 22.17
N PHE A 125 29.84 0.33 23.12
CA PHE A 125 31.25 0.62 23.01
C PHE A 125 32.13 -0.59 23.37
N PRO A 126 32.12 -1.67 22.57
CA PRO A 126 32.78 -2.92 22.92
C PRO A 126 34.31 -2.80 23.05
N LYS A 127 34.91 -1.73 22.51
CA LYS A 127 36.35 -1.46 22.63
C LYS A 127 36.70 -0.52 23.78
N ALA A 128 35.71 0.10 24.42
CA ALA A 128 35.92 0.98 25.54
C ALA A 128 36.00 0.18 26.85
N LYS A 129 36.85 0.62 27.76
CA LYS A 129 36.90 0.04 29.10
C LYS A 129 35.79 0.68 29.95
N VAL A 130 34.86 -0.12 30.39
CA VAL A 130 33.77 0.28 31.30
C VAL A 130 34.04 -0.26 32.69
N SER A 131 34.25 0.64 33.63
CA SER A 131 34.50 0.32 35.07
C SER A 131 33.44 0.95 35.96
N THR A 132 33.16 0.30 37.08
CA THR A 132 32.17 0.77 38.05
C THR A 132 32.85 1.01 39.38
N GLY A 133 32.58 2.16 40.00
CA GLY A 133 32.98 2.51 41.36
C GLY A 133 31.73 2.79 42.20
N GLN A 134 31.79 2.49 43.46
CA GLN A 134 30.70 2.74 44.42
C GLN A 134 31.21 3.59 45.57
N GLU A 135 30.57 4.74 45.81
CA GLU A 135 30.87 5.63 46.91
C GLU A 135 29.59 6.22 47.52
N SER A 136 29.44 6.12 48.84
CA SER A 136 28.43 6.85 49.62
C SER A 136 26.99 6.86 49.02
N GLY A 137 26.48 5.70 48.62
CA GLY A 137 25.12 5.58 48.06
C GLY A 137 24.99 6.04 46.61
N GLN A 138 26.10 6.23 45.90
CA GLN A 138 26.17 6.53 44.49
C GLN A 138 26.96 5.46 43.74
N ILE A 139 26.59 5.19 42.50
CA ILE A 139 27.34 4.30 41.61
C ILE A 139 27.84 5.13 40.42
N ALA A 140 29.15 5.20 40.26
CA ALA A 140 29.82 5.86 39.16
C ALA A 140 30.27 4.82 38.12
N ILE A 141 29.86 5.01 36.87
CA ILE A 141 30.22 4.16 35.73
C ILE A 141 31.08 5.00 34.77
N ARG A 142 32.38 4.67 34.72
CA ARG A 142 33.36 5.35 33.89
C ARG A 142 33.51 4.61 32.55
N VAL A 143 33.54 5.38 31.46
CA VAL A 143 33.74 4.87 30.09
C VAL A 143 34.94 5.59 29.48
N GLU A 144 36.06 4.86 29.33
CA GLU A 144 37.28 5.44 28.79
C GLU A 144 37.19 5.70 27.28
N PHE A 145 37.72 6.84 26.83
CA PHE A 145 37.82 7.23 25.42
C PHE A 145 36.50 7.43 24.65
N VAL A 146 35.40 7.65 25.33
CA VAL A 146 34.10 7.97 24.71
C VAL A 146 33.67 9.39 25.10
N SER A 147 33.17 10.16 24.14
CA SER A 147 32.71 11.52 24.43
C SER A 147 31.43 11.52 25.28
N PRO A 148 31.24 12.52 26.16
CA PRO A 148 30.03 12.63 26.99
C PRO A 148 28.73 12.69 26.18
N SER A 149 28.76 13.27 24.98
CA SER A 149 27.59 13.33 24.09
C SER A 149 27.15 11.96 23.59
N LEU A 150 28.09 11.09 23.25
CA LEU A 150 27.79 9.71 22.84
C LEU A 150 27.31 8.87 24.01
N ILE A 151 27.87 9.09 25.22
CA ILE A 151 27.39 8.44 26.45
C ILE A 151 25.94 8.80 26.70
N ARG A 152 25.56 10.08 26.63
CA ARG A 152 24.17 10.54 26.80
C ARG A 152 23.18 9.89 25.83
N GLN A 153 23.58 9.73 24.58
CA GLN A 153 22.75 9.15 23.53
C GLN A 153 22.65 7.61 23.57
N THR A 154 23.37 6.97 24.50
CA THR A 154 23.38 5.51 24.59
C THR A 154 22.03 5.02 25.13
N ALA A 155 21.38 4.16 24.36
CA ALA A 155 20.19 3.45 24.78
C ALA A 155 20.56 2.31 25.75
N ILE A 156 19.75 2.14 26.78
CA ILE A 156 19.92 1.13 27.83
C ILE A 156 18.79 0.09 27.82
N GLY A 157 18.06 0.00 26.68
CA GLY A 157 16.94 -0.88 26.47
C GLY A 157 15.62 -0.36 27.03
N LEU A 158 14.59 -1.18 27.01
CA LEU A 158 13.27 -0.83 27.56
C LEU A 158 13.34 -0.68 29.08
N ASN A 159 12.46 0.15 29.65
CA ASN A 159 12.32 0.26 31.10
C ASN A 159 11.60 -0.98 31.67
N PRO A 160 12.23 -1.77 32.58
CA PRO A 160 11.64 -2.99 33.12
C PRO A 160 10.36 -2.76 33.92
N SER A 161 10.29 -1.67 34.69
CA SER A 161 9.10 -1.34 35.49
C SER A 161 7.91 -1.02 34.64
N ILE A 162 8.11 -0.25 33.57
CA ILE A 162 7.06 0.08 32.58
C ILE A 162 6.64 -1.18 31.81
N SER A 163 7.61 -1.99 31.38
CA SER A 163 7.33 -3.26 30.68
C SER A 163 6.50 -4.20 31.55
N GLN A 164 6.84 -4.31 32.85
CA GLN A 164 6.08 -5.10 33.81
C GLN A 164 4.67 -4.54 34.03
N LEU A 165 4.52 -3.22 34.17
CA LEU A 165 3.22 -2.54 34.33
C LEU A 165 2.29 -2.85 33.15
N VAL A 166 2.78 -2.69 31.91
CA VAL A 166 2.03 -2.95 30.69
C VAL A 166 1.64 -4.44 30.60
N SER A 167 2.59 -5.34 30.85
CA SER A 167 2.37 -6.79 30.79
C SER A 167 1.37 -7.27 31.84
N GLN A 168 1.44 -6.76 33.07
CA GLN A 168 0.49 -7.09 34.15
C GLN A 168 -0.95 -6.66 33.83
N ARG A 169 -1.13 -5.64 33.01
CA ARG A 169 -2.44 -5.22 32.48
C ARG A 169 -2.91 -6.06 31.28
N GLY A 170 -2.11 -7.06 30.85
CA GLY A 170 -2.43 -7.94 29.73
C GLY A 170 -2.43 -7.21 28.38
N LEU A 171 -1.58 -6.20 28.23
CA LEU A 171 -1.32 -5.50 26.97
C LEU A 171 -0.02 -6.01 26.35
N ASP A 172 0.01 -6.10 25.02
CA ASP A 172 1.21 -6.46 24.29
C ASP A 172 2.20 -5.27 24.25
N ILE A 173 3.49 -5.57 24.25
CA ILE A 173 4.55 -4.58 24.15
C ILE A 173 5.06 -4.53 22.71
N ILE A 174 5.04 -3.34 22.11
CA ILE A 174 5.72 -3.00 20.87
C ILE A 174 7.02 -2.29 21.24
N CYS A 175 8.18 -2.93 21.01
CA CYS A 175 9.46 -2.30 21.27
C CYS A 175 9.88 -1.41 20.09
N ARG A 176 10.16 -0.14 20.35
CA ARG A 176 10.67 0.82 19.38
C ARG A 176 12.16 0.97 19.54
N MET A 177 12.92 0.53 18.53
CA MET A 177 14.37 0.47 18.58
C MET A 177 14.99 1.38 17.53
N SER A 178 15.92 2.22 17.97
CA SER A 178 16.69 3.13 17.11
C SER A 178 17.93 2.44 16.53
N ASN A 179 18.51 3.06 15.50
CA ASN A 179 19.77 2.60 14.91
C ASN A 179 20.93 3.52 15.30
N PRO A 180 21.67 3.24 16.38
CA PRO A 180 22.81 4.06 16.73
C PRO A 180 23.95 3.89 15.71
N GLN A 181 24.64 4.96 15.41
CA GLN A 181 25.75 4.96 14.45
C GLN A 181 26.84 3.94 14.88
N GLY A 182 27.21 3.03 13.97
CA GLY A 182 28.24 2.02 14.23
C GLY A 182 27.75 0.86 15.13
N ALA A 183 26.46 0.55 15.13
CA ALA A 183 25.91 -0.63 15.78
C ALA A 183 26.58 -1.92 15.26
N SER A 184 27.15 -2.73 16.15
CA SER A 184 27.76 -4.01 15.80
C SER A 184 26.70 -5.12 15.68
N SER A 185 27.04 -6.24 15.01
CA SER A 185 26.19 -7.44 14.97
C SER A 185 25.79 -7.91 16.38
N GLN A 186 26.74 -7.90 17.31
CA GLN A 186 26.50 -8.29 18.70
C GLN A 186 25.50 -7.34 19.40
N TYR A 187 25.68 -6.02 19.22
CA TYR A 187 24.75 -5.02 19.74
C TYR A 187 23.33 -5.27 19.24
N VAL A 188 23.17 -5.48 17.93
CA VAL A 188 21.86 -5.74 17.30
C VAL A 188 21.20 -6.99 17.87
N THR A 189 21.95 -8.10 17.95
CA THR A 189 21.45 -9.38 18.48
C THR A 189 21.02 -9.25 19.93
N ASN A 190 21.84 -8.62 20.77
CA ASN A 190 21.56 -8.46 22.19
C ASN A 190 20.38 -7.51 22.44
N THR A 191 20.30 -6.40 21.70
CA THR A 191 19.18 -5.45 21.82
C THR A 191 17.84 -6.13 21.55
N VAL A 192 17.75 -6.97 20.52
CA VAL A 192 16.52 -7.74 20.20
C VAL A 192 16.20 -8.76 21.29
N ALA A 193 17.22 -9.46 21.82
CA ALA A 193 17.05 -10.42 22.90
C ALA A 193 16.55 -9.76 24.19
N TRP A 194 17.12 -8.62 24.58
CA TRP A 194 16.68 -7.86 25.76
C TRP A 194 15.26 -7.36 25.65
N ALA A 195 14.85 -6.88 24.47
CA ALA A 195 13.46 -6.50 24.27
C ALA A 195 12.51 -7.68 24.50
N LYS A 196 12.89 -8.88 24.03
CA LYS A 196 12.12 -10.11 24.25
C LYS A 196 12.05 -10.52 25.71
N GLU A 197 13.16 -10.44 26.43
CA GLU A 197 13.22 -10.72 27.87
C GLU A 197 12.25 -9.85 28.67
N LEU A 198 12.05 -8.59 28.22
CA LEU A 198 11.11 -7.64 28.81
C LEU A 198 9.67 -7.75 28.27
N GLY A 199 9.37 -8.84 27.56
CA GLY A 199 8.01 -9.16 27.12
C GLY A 199 7.59 -8.58 25.78
N ALA A 200 8.50 -7.98 24.99
CA ALA A 200 8.16 -7.48 23.67
C ALA A 200 7.60 -8.58 22.76
N LYS A 201 6.56 -8.25 22.02
CA LYS A 201 5.92 -9.10 21.01
C LYS A 201 6.18 -8.63 19.58
N ILE A 202 6.28 -7.31 19.40
CA ILE A 202 6.40 -6.67 18.10
C ILE A 202 7.61 -5.74 18.12
N PHE A 203 8.47 -5.84 17.13
CA PHE A 203 9.57 -4.93 16.87
C PHE A 203 9.14 -3.85 15.90
N LEU A 204 9.33 -2.58 16.24
CA LEU A 204 9.05 -1.41 15.42
C LEU A 204 10.32 -0.56 15.29
N PRO A 205 10.81 -0.28 14.07
CA PRO A 205 11.91 0.65 13.88
C PRO A 205 11.57 2.05 14.41
N GLN A 206 12.53 2.71 15.07
CA GLN A 206 12.44 4.09 15.52
C GLN A 206 13.37 4.99 14.70
N GLY A 207 12.85 6.12 14.22
CA GLY A 207 13.60 7.03 13.36
C GLY A 207 13.53 6.66 11.88
N ASP A 208 14.56 6.97 11.13
CA ASP A 208 14.63 6.86 9.67
C ASP A 208 15.37 5.61 9.14
N GLN A 209 15.85 4.76 10.06
CA GLN A 209 16.61 3.55 9.74
C GLN A 209 16.24 2.39 10.65
N VAL A 210 16.29 1.15 10.11
CA VAL A 210 16.18 -0.05 10.93
C VAL A 210 17.47 -0.26 11.74
N LEU A 211 17.34 -0.86 12.92
CA LEU A 211 18.47 -1.27 13.74
C LEU A 211 19.43 -2.15 12.92
N GLY A 212 20.73 -1.86 13.03
CA GLY A 212 21.78 -2.59 12.29
C GLY A 212 21.94 -2.19 10.83
N ARG A 213 21.29 -1.14 10.38
CA ARG A 213 21.58 -0.63 9.03
C ARG A 213 23.00 -0.03 9.00
N ARG A 214 23.88 -0.39 8.05
CA ARG A 214 23.73 -1.15 6.79
C ARG A 214 24.13 -2.62 6.95
N ASP A 215 25.09 -2.90 7.83
CA ASP A 215 25.89 -4.13 7.76
C ASP A 215 25.33 -5.26 8.62
N ALA A 216 24.52 -4.94 9.64
CA ALA A 216 23.97 -5.89 10.59
C ALA A 216 22.44 -6.15 10.43
N ILE A 217 21.85 -5.86 9.25
CA ILE A 217 20.46 -6.23 8.95
C ILE A 217 20.26 -7.76 9.01
N PRO A 218 21.16 -8.62 8.54
CA PRO A 218 21.02 -10.06 8.71
C PRO A 218 20.92 -10.49 10.17
N ASP A 219 21.64 -9.82 11.08
CA ASP A 219 21.62 -10.11 12.53
C ASP A 219 20.28 -9.67 13.16
N LEU A 220 19.72 -8.52 12.72
CA LEU A 220 18.37 -8.11 13.11
C LEU A 220 17.33 -9.16 12.68
N VAL A 221 17.40 -9.60 11.43
CA VAL A 221 16.51 -10.65 10.88
C VAL A 221 16.64 -11.95 11.66
N ALA A 222 17.87 -12.37 11.97
CA ALA A 222 18.13 -13.57 12.75
C ALA A 222 17.61 -13.41 14.20
N GLY A 223 17.85 -12.26 14.83
CA GLY A 223 17.36 -11.94 16.17
C GLY A 223 15.83 -11.95 16.26
N ILE A 224 15.13 -11.34 15.29
CA ILE A 224 13.66 -11.36 15.25
C ILE A 224 13.13 -12.80 15.13
N LYS A 225 13.72 -13.61 14.24
CA LYS A 225 13.34 -15.03 14.08
C LYS A 225 13.58 -15.85 15.35
N ALA A 226 14.78 -15.75 15.92
CA ALA A 226 15.18 -16.52 17.09
C ALA A 226 14.31 -16.21 18.31
N ASN A 227 13.91 -14.96 18.48
CA ASN A 227 13.09 -14.51 19.61
C ASN A 227 11.57 -14.57 19.35
N GLY A 228 11.14 -15.01 18.16
CA GLY A 228 9.72 -15.11 17.80
C GLY A 228 8.97 -13.77 17.90
N LEU A 229 9.64 -12.68 17.53
CA LEU A 229 9.03 -11.36 17.44
C LEU A 229 8.34 -11.18 16.09
N LEU A 230 7.28 -10.38 16.06
CA LEU A 230 6.75 -9.82 14.82
C LEU A 230 7.52 -8.54 14.46
N TYR A 231 7.63 -8.26 13.19
CA TYR A 231 8.22 -7.02 12.68
C TYR A 231 7.10 -6.11 12.15
N ALA A 232 6.94 -4.93 12.73
CA ALA A 232 5.99 -3.93 12.26
C ALA A 232 6.65 -3.05 11.19
N SER A 233 6.11 -3.11 9.95
CA SER A 233 6.54 -2.25 8.84
C SER A 233 5.57 -1.07 8.71
N PRO A 234 6.00 0.19 8.99
CA PRO A 234 5.14 1.35 8.89
C PRO A 234 4.93 1.79 7.44
N GLU A 235 3.69 2.18 7.12
CA GLU A 235 3.40 2.75 5.80
C GLU A 235 3.70 4.26 5.76
N PHE A 236 3.91 4.77 4.55
CA PHE A 236 4.20 6.19 4.25
C PHE A 236 5.48 6.76 4.86
N THR A 237 6.21 5.98 5.62
CA THR A 237 7.50 6.37 6.20
C THR A 237 8.62 5.64 5.45
N LYS A 238 9.57 6.41 4.92
CA LYS A 238 10.74 5.82 4.26
C LYS A 238 11.80 5.46 5.30
N ILE A 239 11.74 4.25 5.83
CA ILE A 239 12.74 3.73 6.75
C ILE A 239 13.81 2.98 5.98
N GLY A 240 15.04 3.43 6.13
CA GLY A 240 16.18 2.82 5.47
C GLY A 240 16.44 1.41 5.97
N GLY A 241 16.39 0.41 5.08
CA GLY A 241 16.56 -1.01 5.41
C GLY A 241 15.27 -1.79 5.67
N ASP A 242 14.13 -1.11 5.88
CA ASP A 242 12.83 -1.77 6.09
C ASP A 242 12.50 -2.80 5.00
N ALA A 243 12.63 -2.40 3.74
CA ALA A 243 12.37 -3.30 2.61
C ALA A 243 13.23 -4.58 2.63
N ASN A 244 14.47 -4.50 3.15
CA ASN A 244 15.36 -5.66 3.24
C ASN A 244 14.88 -6.62 4.33
N VAL A 245 14.45 -6.09 5.49
CA VAL A 245 13.89 -6.90 6.58
C VAL A 245 12.58 -7.54 6.14
N VAL A 246 11.64 -6.77 5.59
CA VAL A 246 10.34 -7.26 5.10
C VAL A 246 10.51 -8.36 4.04
N ALA A 247 11.48 -8.22 3.14
CA ALA A 247 11.77 -9.23 2.12
C ALA A 247 12.36 -10.53 2.72
N ALA A 248 13.13 -10.43 3.80
CA ALA A 248 13.80 -11.56 4.44
C ALA A 248 12.89 -12.40 5.36
N ILE A 249 11.86 -11.77 5.95
CA ILE A 249 10.95 -12.41 6.93
C ILE A 249 9.47 -12.08 6.69
N PRO A 250 8.94 -12.19 5.48
CA PRO A 250 7.56 -11.79 5.19
C PRO A 250 6.52 -12.49 6.06
N GLN A 251 6.82 -13.70 6.55
CA GLN A 251 5.96 -14.48 7.45
C GLN A 251 5.88 -13.96 8.90
N LEU A 252 6.74 -13.03 9.29
CA LEU A 252 6.74 -12.39 10.61
C LEU A 252 6.38 -10.91 10.52
N VAL A 253 6.04 -10.41 9.32
CA VAL A 253 5.73 -8.99 9.11
C VAL A 253 4.25 -8.73 9.37
N VAL A 254 4.00 -7.67 10.12
CA VAL A 254 2.69 -7.04 10.27
C VAL A 254 2.79 -5.59 9.78
N ARG A 255 1.85 -5.17 8.95
CA ARG A 255 1.84 -3.78 8.45
C ARG A 255 1.27 -2.85 9.50
N LEU A 256 1.91 -1.72 9.70
CA LEU A 256 1.54 -0.71 10.69
C LEU A 256 1.10 0.59 10.01
N HIS A 257 -0.01 1.16 10.48
CA HIS A 257 -0.43 2.51 10.15
C HIS A 257 -0.27 3.43 11.36
N SER A 258 0.32 4.60 11.13
CA SER A 258 0.34 5.71 12.08
C SER A 258 0.19 7.02 11.31
N ALA A 259 -0.63 7.92 11.83
CA ALA A 259 -0.77 9.27 11.31
C ALA A 259 -0.07 10.26 12.26
N GLN A 260 0.59 11.27 11.71
CA GLN A 260 1.20 12.32 12.52
C GLN A 260 0.11 13.23 13.09
N THR A 261 0.27 13.70 14.33
CA THR A 261 -0.68 14.64 14.99
C THR A 261 -0.97 15.86 14.11
N ALA A 262 0.06 16.49 13.55
CA ALA A 262 -0.09 17.64 12.65
C ALA A 262 -0.86 17.35 11.35
N GLU A 263 -0.97 16.10 10.95
CA GLU A 263 -1.81 15.67 9.82
C GLU A 263 -3.25 15.43 10.27
N LEU A 264 -3.42 14.79 11.43
CA LEU A 264 -4.75 14.54 12.02
C LEU A 264 -5.48 15.86 12.35
N ASP A 265 -4.77 16.87 12.84
CA ASP A 265 -5.32 18.18 13.20
C ASP A 265 -5.92 18.96 12.03
N LYS A 266 -5.53 18.60 10.80
CA LYS A 266 -6.10 19.17 9.57
C LYS A 266 -7.39 18.50 9.13
N LEU A 267 -7.76 17.39 9.75
CA LEU A 267 -8.91 16.59 9.37
C LEU A 267 -10.08 16.80 10.35
N PRO A 268 -11.33 16.79 9.86
CA PRO A 268 -12.47 16.59 10.73
C PRO A 268 -12.30 15.28 11.53
N LEU A 269 -12.82 15.24 12.75
CA LEU A 269 -12.68 14.07 13.63
C LEU A 269 -13.20 12.78 12.98
N THR A 270 -14.31 12.88 12.25
CA THR A 270 -14.88 11.76 11.48
C THR A 270 -13.91 11.21 10.44
N ASP A 271 -13.21 12.09 9.72
CA ASP A 271 -12.25 11.71 8.69
C ASP A 271 -10.98 11.11 9.31
N ALA A 272 -10.57 11.60 10.50
CA ALA A 272 -9.47 11.04 11.27
C ALA A 272 -9.78 9.61 11.74
N ILE A 273 -10.99 9.34 12.22
CA ILE A 273 -11.47 8.01 12.60
C ILE A 273 -11.50 7.08 11.37
N ASP A 274 -12.14 7.54 10.30
CA ASP A 274 -12.28 6.79 9.05
C ASP A 274 -10.92 6.44 8.42
N ARG A 275 -9.91 7.30 8.58
CA ARG A 275 -8.53 7.03 8.14
C ARG A 275 -7.94 5.76 8.76
N TYR A 276 -8.13 5.54 10.07
CA TYR A 276 -7.66 4.32 10.75
C TYR A 276 -8.50 3.11 10.36
N ALA A 277 -9.82 3.24 10.29
CA ALA A 277 -10.71 2.17 9.84
C ALA A 277 -10.37 1.73 8.41
N LYS A 278 -10.19 2.67 7.47
CA LYS A 278 -9.74 2.39 6.11
C LYS A 278 -8.35 1.77 6.04
N ALA A 279 -7.41 2.15 6.91
CA ALA A 279 -6.10 1.53 6.96
C ALA A 279 -6.21 0.03 7.27
N ALA A 280 -7.03 -0.33 8.24
CA ALA A 280 -7.29 -1.72 8.60
C ALA A 280 -8.00 -2.48 7.47
N ARG A 281 -9.10 -1.93 6.93
CA ARG A 281 -9.95 -2.56 5.92
C ARG A 281 -9.31 -2.62 4.54
N GLU A 282 -8.83 -1.47 4.03
CA GLU A 282 -8.45 -1.35 2.61
C GLU A 282 -6.96 -1.60 2.34
N ARG A 283 -6.11 -1.54 3.37
CA ARG A 283 -4.66 -1.64 3.22
C ARG A 283 -4.02 -2.79 3.98
N ASN A 284 -4.84 -3.69 4.55
CA ASN A 284 -4.36 -4.84 5.33
C ASN A 284 -3.43 -4.46 6.49
N MET A 285 -3.68 -3.30 7.15
CA MET A 285 -2.95 -2.94 8.36
C MET A 285 -3.43 -3.80 9.52
N ARG A 286 -2.48 -4.32 10.30
CA ARG A 286 -2.77 -5.17 11.46
C ARG A 286 -2.31 -4.54 12.77
N VAL A 287 -1.54 -3.45 12.69
CA VAL A 287 -1.18 -2.61 13.84
C VAL A 287 -1.56 -1.17 13.51
N LEU A 288 -2.32 -0.55 14.38
CA LEU A 288 -2.70 0.86 14.31
C LEU A 288 -2.07 1.58 15.51
N LEU A 289 -1.02 2.35 15.27
CA LEU A 289 -0.39 3.20 16.28
C LEU A 289 -1.07 4.56 16.26
N VAL A 290 -1.97 4.76 17.22
CA VAL A 290 -2.82 5.95 17.29
C VAL A 290 -2.15 7.04 18.12
N ARG A 291 -2.14 8.24 17.57
CA ARG A 291 -1.69 9.46 18.25
C ARG A 291 -2.87 10.34 18.55
N PRO A 292 -2.84 11.15 19.64
CA PRO A 292 -3.90 12.09 19.94
C PRO A 292 -4.00 13.14 18.84
N VAL A 293 -5.22 13.60 18.59
CA VAL A 293 -5.49 14.85 17.87
C VAL A 293 -5.26 15.98 18.87
N SER A 294 -4.82 17.14 18.41
CA SER A 294 -4.66 18.31 19.29
C SER A 294 -6.03 18.77 19.77
N TYR A 295 -6.36 18.42 21.00
CA TYR A 295 -7.61 18.86 21.62
C TYR A 295 -7.37 20.09 22.47
N ALA A 296 -8.11 21.16 22.19
CA ALA A 296 -8.34 22.23 23.15
C ALA A 296 -9.37 21.75 24.21
N SER A 297 -9.04 20.73 24.99
CA SER A 297 -9.92 20.11 25.98
C SER A 297 -9.33 20.22 27.37
N GLN A 298 -10.19 20.48 28.35
CA GLN A 298 -9.81 20.38 29.76
C GLN A 298 -9.50 18.94 30.18
N TYR A 299 -9.98 17.96 29.42
CA TYR A 299 -9.85 16.52 29.69
C TYR A 299 -9.23 15.79 28.48
N PRO A 300 -7.92 16.00 28.20
CA PRO A 300 -7.30 15.45 27.00
C PRO A 300 -7.22 13.91 27.03
N LEU A 301 -7.09 13.26 28.20
CA LEU A 301 -7.07 11.81 28.32
C LEU A 301 -8.42 11.18 27.95
N GLU A 302 -9.54 11.74 28.45
CA GLU A 302 -10.89 11.30 28.12
C GLU A 302 -11.24 11.55 26.65
N SER A 303 -10.81 12.70 26.12
CA SER A 303 -10.97 13.01 24.70
C SER A 303 -10.24 12.00 23.82
N PHE A 304 -9.02 11.64 24.19
CA PHE A 304 -8.25 10.61 23.49
C PHE A 304 -8.88 9.22 23.65
N ALA A 305 -9.36 8.88 24.85
CA ALA A 305 -10.09 7.64 25.10
C ALA A 305 -11.36 7.53 24.22
N SER A 306 -12.13 8.62 24.08
CA SER A 306 -13.28 8.67 23.18
C SER A 306 -12.91 8.52 21.72
N PHE A 307 -11.79 9.08 21.28
CA PHE A 307 -11.27 8.92 19.92
C PHE A 307 -10.89 7.46 19.64
N LEU A 308 -10.17 6.82 20.58
CA LEU A 308 -9.82 5.40 20.49
C LEU A 308 -11.05 4.50 20.44
N LYS A 309 -12.06 4.79 21.28
CA LYS A 309 -13.35 4.09 21.24
C LYS A 309 -14.02 4.21 19.88
N SER A 310 -14.06 5.40 19.32
CA SER A 310 -14.68 5.63 18.01
C SER A 310 -13.95 4.86 16.89
N ILE A 311 -12.62 4.79 16.94
CA ILE A 311 -11.82 3.97 16.01
C ILE A 311 -12.14 2.48 16.19
N ASN A 312 -12.18 1.99 17.44
CA ASN A 312 -12.53 0.61 17.75
C ASN A 312 -13.92 0.24 17.23
N ASP A 313 -14.93 1.09 17.51
CA ASP A 313 -16.31 0.88 17.06
C ASP A 313 -16.40 0.86 15.52
N ALA A 314 -15.71 1.78 14.84
CA ALA A 314 -15.63 1.82 13.38
C ALA A 314 -15.01 0.53 12.80
N ILE A 315 -13.90 0.04 13.37
CA ILE A 315 -13.24 -1.18 12.92
C ILE A 315 -14.15 -2.41 13.14
N ARG A 316 -14.81 -2.50 14.30
CA ARG A 316 -15.73 -3.60 14.61
C ARG A 316 -16.95 -3.61 13.70
N SER A 317 -17.51 -2.45 13.38
CA SER A 317 -18.63 -2.33 12.45
C SER A 317 -18.28 -2.82 11.03
N GLU A 318 -17.00 -2.81 10.68
CA GLU A 318 -16.45 -3.30 9.41
C GLU A 318 -15.97 -4.76 9.46
N GLY A 319 -16.18 -5.46 10.58
CA GLY A 319 -15.87 -6.88 10.78
C GLY A 319 -14.43 -7.18 11.19
N GLY A 320 -13.69 -6.19 11.69
CA GLY A 320 -12.40 -6.37 12.35
C GLY A 320 -12.55 -6.73 13.82
N ASP A 321 -11.56 -7.42 14.38
CA ASP A 321 -11.50 -7.79 15.79
C ASP A 321 -10.28 -7.14 16.46
N MET A 322 -10.48 -6.52 17.64
CA MET A 322 -9.35 -6.02 18.42
C MET A 322 -8.66 -7.18 19.15
N GLY A 323 -7.35 -7.28 18.96
CA GLY A 323 -6.56 -8.34 19.60
C GLY A 323 -5.09 -8.30 19.15
N PRO A 324 -4.30 -9.28 19.60
CA PRO A 324 -2.90 -9.41 19.18
C PRO A 324 -2.78 -9.52 17.67
N ALA A 325 -1.89 -8.70 17.08
CA ALA A 325 -1.62 -8.75 15.65
C ALA A 325 -1.09 -10.13 15.26
N LYS A 326 -1.57 -10.62 14.12
CA LYS A 326 -1.11 -11.87 13.52
C LYS A 326 -0.57 -11.57 12.11
N PRO A 327 0.54 -12.19 11.70
CA PRO A 327 0.97 -12.11 10.32
C PRO A 327 -0.04 -12.81 9.41
N PHE A 328 -0.03 -12.48 8.12
CA PHE A 328 -0.82 -13.21 7.15
C PHE A 328 -0.21 -14.59 6.92
N GLU A 329 -1.08 -15.58 6.72
CA GLU A 329 -0.67 -16.89 6.20
C GLU A 329 -0.46 -16.78 4.69
N ASP A 330 0.41 -17.61 4.14
CA ASP A 330 0.56 -17.71 2.68
C ASP A 330 -0.74 -18.24 2.08
N SER A 331 -1.08 -17.75 0.89
CA SER A 331 -2.30 -18.18 0.18
C SER A 331 -2.30 -19.63 -0.27
N GLY A 332 -1.15 -20.32 -0.19
CA GLY A 332 -1.03 -21.73 -0.56
C GLY A 332 -1.28 -22.04 -2.04
N VAL A 333 -1.20 -21.03 -2.92
CA VAL A 333 -1.39 -21.23 -4.37
C VAL A 333 -0.21 -22.01 -4.94
N PRO A 334 -0.46 -23.18 -5.58
CA PRO A 334 0.61 -23.98 -6.16
C PRO A 334 1.33 -23.24 -7.30
N ILE A 335 2.63 -23.43 -7.42
CA ILE A 335 3.44 -22.89 -8.52
C ILE A 335 2.85 -23.28 -9.89
N ALA A 336 2.31 -24.50 -10.01
CA ALA A 336 1.65 -24.95 -11.22
C ALA A 336 0.48 -24.04 -11.66
N ALA A 337 -0.36 -23.59 -10.73
CA ALA A 337 -1.45 -22.68 -11.03
C ALA A 337 -0.90 -21.32 -11.53
N THR A 338 0.18 -20.82 -10.91
CA THR A 338 0.87 -19.60 -11.35
C THR A 338 1.39 -19.72 -12.79
N ILE A 339 2.03 -20.84 -13.12
CA ILE A 339 2.53 -21.11 -14.47
C ILE A 339 1.38 -21.23 -15.47
N LEU A 340 0.31 -21.92 -15.11
CA LEU A 340 -0.87 -22.09 -15.96
C LEU A 340 -1.57 -20.77 -16.25
N ILE A 341 -1.66 -19.83 -15.29
CA ILE A 341 -2.17 -18.48 -15.55
C ILE A 341 -1.34 -17.78 -16.62
N ALA A 342 0.00 -17.82 -16.48
CA ALA A 342 0.89 -17.20 -17.46
C ALA A 342 0.78 -17.83 -18.85
N LEU A 343 0.78 -19.15 -18.93
CA LEU A 343 0.68 -19.88 -20.19
C LEU A 343 -0.68 -19.72 -20.88
N SER A 344 -1.78 -19.64 -20.11
CA SER A 344 -3.12 -19.46 -20.66
C SER A 344 -3.31 -18.10 -21.37
N ALA A 345 -2.42 -17.14 -21.13
CA ALA A 345 -2.41 -15.85 -21.82
C ALA A 345 -1.70 -15.88 -23.19
N ILE A 346 -0.97 -16.94 -23.55
CA ILE A 346 -0.23 -17.06 -24.82
C ILE A 346 -1.16 -16.93 -26.04
N PRO A 347 -2.32 -17.61 -26.10
CA PRO A 347 -3.26 -17.42 -27.23
C PRO A 347 -3.71 -15.98 -27.38
N THR A 348 -3.93 -15.25 -26.29
CA THR A 348 -4.28 -13.83 -26.29
C THR A 348 -3.13 -12.98 -26.87
N ALA A 349 -1.88 -13.31 -26.50
CA ALA A 349 -0.70 -12.64 -27.04
C ALA A 349 -0.56 -12.87 -28.56
N TYR A 350 -0.81 -14.09 -29.03
CA TYR A 350 -0.81 -14.40 -30.47
C TYR A 350 -1.88 -13.62 -31.24
N PHE A 351 -3.08 -13.51 -30.68
CA PHE A 351 -4.16 -12.73 -31.29
C PHE A 351 -3.77 -11.24 -31.44
N VAL A 352 -3.25 -10.63 -30.36
CA VAL A 352 -2.80 -9.23 -30.41
C VAL A 352 -1.64 -9.05 -31.37
N ALA A 353 -0.63 -9.91 -31.31
CA ALA A 353 0.51 -9.84 -32.21
C ALA A 353 0.08 -9.98 -33.70
N SER A 354 -0.82 -10.91 -34.03
CA SER A 354 -1.31 -11.12 -35.38
C SER A 354 -2.20 -9.98 -35.90
N ALA A 355 -2.90 -9.28 -34.99
CA ALA A 355 -3.72 -8.13 -35.34
C ALA A 355 -2.91 -6.85 -35.59
N LEU A 356 -1.79 -6.67 -34.82
CA LEU A 356 -1.00 -5.43 -34.87
C LEU A 356 0.26 -5.54 -35.73
N ILE A 357 0.81 -6.74 -35.93
CA ILE A 357 2.06 -6.96 -36.68
C ILE A 357 1.71 -7.57 -38.05
N PRO A 358 1.96 -6.86 -39.17
CA PRO A 358 1.58 -7.34 -40.51
C PRO A 358 2.32 -8.63 -40.94
N LYS A 359 3.57 -8.80 -40.47
CA LYS A 359 4.40 -9.96 -40.85
C LYS A 359 4.15 -11.11 -39.88
N ARG A 360 3.51 -12.20 -40.35
CA ARG A 360 3.17 -13.39 -39.57
C ARG A 360 4.37 -13.98 -38.79
N GLN A 361 5.56 -14.00 -39.39
CA GLN A 361 6.77 -14.49 -38.72
C GLN A 361 7.14 -13.67 -37.49
N LEU A 362 7.02 -12.33 -37.56
CA LEU A 362 7.29 -11.45 -36.43
C LEU A 362 6.20 -11.58 -35.34
N ALA A 363 4.94 -11.79 -35.73
CA ALA A 363 3.86 -12.03 -34.78
C ALA A 363 4.10 -13.35 -33.99
N ILE A 364 4.53 -14.41 -34.70
CA ILE A 364 4.90 -15.68 -34.07
C ILE A 364 6.12 -15.48 -33.15
N ALA A 365 7.17 -14.78 -33.61
CA ALA A 365 8.36 -14.53 -32.81
C ALA A 365 8.02 -13.74 -31.52
N ALA A 366 7.17 -12.71 -31.61
CA ALA A 366 6.69 -11.95 -30.44
C ALA A 366 5.92 -12.86 -29.45
N THR A 367 5.08 -13.77 -30.00
CA THR A 367 4.34 -14.73 -29.16
C THR A 367 5.25 -15.73 -28.48
N VAL A 368 6.26 -16.24 -29.19
CA VAL A 368 7.26 -17.16 -28.63
C VAL A 368 8.05 -16.44 -27.51
N LEU A 369 8.48 -15.20 -27.74
CA LEU A 369 9.16 -14.41 -26.72
C LEU A 369 8.28 -14.21 -25.47
N PHE A 370 6.99 -13.90 -25.66
CA PHE A 370 6.05 -13.84 -24.54
C PHE A 370 5.94 -15.19 -23.82
N GLY A 371 5.86 -16.30 -24.55
CA GLY A 371 5.84 -17.64 -23.98
C GLY A 371 7.09 -17.97 -23.15
N LEU A 372 8.28 -17.56 -23.63
CA LEU A 372 9.52 -17.70 -22.86
C LEU A 372 9.49 -16.90 -21.54
N VAL A 373 8.97 -15.68 -21.57
CA VAL A 373 8.76 -14.89 -20.33
C VAL A 373 7.76 -15.58 -19.39
N CYS A 374 6.70 -16.20 -19.94
CA CYS A 374 5.74 -16.97 -19.15
C CYS A 374 6.37 -18.21 -18.51
N ILE A 375 7.25 -18.93 -19.22
CA ILE A 375 7.99 -20.07 -18.66
C ILE A 375 8.97 -19.57 -17.57
N ALA A 376 9.67 -18.46 -17.81
CA ALA A 376 10.54 -17.83 -16.82
C ALA A 376 9.78 -17.34 -15.58
N SER A 377 8.44 -17.32 -15.59
CA SER A 377 7.61 -16.92 -14.43
C SER A 377 7.72 -17.88 -13.23
N VAL A 378 8.39 -19.01 -13.38
CA VAL A 378 8.82 -19.86 -12.25
C VAL A 378 9.72 -19.08 -11.30
N SER A 379 10.53 -18.15 -11.80
CA SER A 379 11.35 -17.24 -11.01
C SER A 379 10.57 -15.96 -10.61
N GLY A 380 10.92 -15.36 -9.48
CA GLY A 380 10.28 -14.12 -9.00
C GLY A 380 10.34 -12.97 -10.00
N ALA A 381 11.46 -12.79 -10.71
CA ALA A 381 11.62 -11.77 -11.75
C ALA A 381 10.73 -12.05 -12.97
N GLY A 382 10.68 -13.30 -13.42
CA GLY A 382 9.83 -13.71 -14.54
C GLY A 382 8.35 -13.47 -14.28
N LYS A 383 7.87 -13.71 -13.06
CA LYS A 383 6.49 -13.41 -12.64
C LYS A 383 6.13 -11.93 -12.85
N ALA A 384 7.01 -11.03 -12.46
CA ALA A 384 6.77 -9.59 -12.57
C ALA A 384 6.64 -9.15 -14.05
N TYR A 385 7.49 -9.66 -14.93
CA TYR A 385 7.42 -9.36 -16.36
C TYR A 385 6.19 -9.99 -17.04
N ALA A 386 5.87 -11.23 -16.73
CA ALA A 386 4.66 -11.89 -17.24
C ALA A 386 3.40 -11.12 -16.82
N ALA A 387 3.32 -10.71 -15.57
CA ALA A 387 2.21 -9.90 -15.05
C ALA A 387 2.11 -8.53 -15.74
N LEU A 388 3.24 -7.85 -16.00
CA LEU A 388 3.26 -6.59 -16.73
C LEU A 388 2.73 -6.75 -18.16
N LEU A 389 3.20 -7.77 -18.86
CA LEU A 389 2.75 -8.04 -20.23
C LEU A 389 1.26 -8.41 -20.28
N ILE A 390 0.76 -9.21 -19.33
CA ILE A 390 -0.65 -9.55 -19.20
C ILE A 390 -1.49 -8.27 -18.93
N ALA A 391 -1.02 -7.40 -18.05
CA ALA A 391 -1.71 -6.14 -17.73
C ALA A 391 -1.87 -5.23 -18.95
N VAL A 392 -0.92 -5.24 -19.88
CA VAL A 392 -0.97 -4.50 -21.15
C VAL A 392 -1.85 -5.21 -22.17
N LEU A 393 -1.71 -6.53 -22.26
CA LEU A 393 -2.28 -7.36 -23.34
C LEU A 393 -3.81 -7.40 -23.30
N PHE A 394 -4.42 -7.60 -22.14
CA PHE A 394 -5.86 -7.83 -22.03
C PHE A 394 -6.71 -6.60 -22.38
N PRO A 395 -6.40 -5.37 -21.92
CA PRO A 395 -7.11 -4.18 -22.40
C PRO A 395 -6.99 -3.97 -23.92
N ILE A 396 -5.81 -4.22 -24.51
CA ILE A 396 -5.64 -4.14 -25.96
C ILE A 396 -6.54 -5.19 -26.66
N THR A 397 -6.55 -6.42 -26.17
CA THR A 397 -7.41 -7.49 -26.68
C THR A 397 -8.87 -7.10 -26.64
N ALA A 398 -9.32 -6.45 -25.56
CA ALA A 398 -10.70 -6.01 -25.42
C ALA A 398 -11.11 -5.03 -26.54
N PHE A 399 -10.26 -4.08 -26.89
CA PHE A 399 -10.52 -3.13 -27.99
C PHE A 399 -10.43 -3.78 -29.37
N LEU A 400 -9.52 -4.72 -29.59
CA LEU A 400 -9.43 -5.47 -30.84
C LEU A 400 -10.66 -6.35 -31.06
N ILE A 401 -11.17 -7.00 -29.99
CA ILE A 401 -12.42 -7.78 -30.06
C ILE A 401 -13.61 -6.88 -30.32
N LEU A 402 -13.68 -5.69 -29.69
CA LEU A 402 -14.72 -4.70 -29.95
C LEU A 402 -14.79 -4.29 -31.44
N ASP A 403 -13.64 -4.05 -32.09
CA ASP A 403 -13.63 -3.76 -33.50
C ASP A 403 -13.97 -4.99 -34.36
N ALA A 404 -13.50 -6.15 -33.97
CA ALA A 404 -13.72 -7.40 -34.69
C ALA A 404 -15.19 -7.86 -34.71
N ARG A 405 -15.97 -7.54 -33.70
CA ARG A 405 -17.37 -7.97 -33.55
C ARG A 405 -18.34 -7.03 -34.28
N GLU A 406 -19.42 -7.59 -34.81
CA GLU A 406 -20.56 -6.84 -35.36
C GLU A 406 -21.64 -6.64 -34.29
N GLY A 407 -21.23 -6.14 -33.12
CA GLY A 407 -22.14 -5.90 -32.02
C GLY A 407 -23.22 -4.88 -32.36
N LYS A 408 -24.40 -5.06 -31.77
CA LYS A 408 -25.56 -4.17 -31.99
C LYS A 408 -25.98 -3.43 -30.71
N ASN A 409 -25.50 -3.87 -29.56
CA ASN A 409 -25.90 -3.34 -28.26
C ASN A 409 -24.70 -2.75 -27.52
N ILE A 410 -24.78 -1.45 -27.20
CA ILE A 410 -23.72 -0.70 -26.53
C ILE A 410 -23.39 -1.32 -25.16
N LEU A 411 -24.42 -1.70 -24.39
CA LEU A 411 -24.22 -2.27 -23.05
C LEU A 411 -23.49 -3.61 -23.12
N VAL A 412 -23.87 -4.48 -24.06
CA VAL A 412 -23.22 -5.79 -24.24
C VAL A 412 -21.74 -5.64 -24.59
N GLU A 413 -21.44 -4.73 -25.54
CA GLU A 413 -20.05 -4.49 -25.94
C GLU A 413 -19.24 -3.82 -24.79
N PHE A 414 -19.84 -2.89 -24.06
CA PHE A 414 -19.21 -2.30 -22.87
C PHE A 414 -18.88 -3.33 -21.80
N LEU A 415 -19.83 -4.21 -21.48
CA LEU A 415 -19.64 -5.28 -20.49
C LEU A 415 -18.59 -6.30 -20.96
N LEU A 416 -18.59 -6.66 -22.25
CA LEU A 416 -17.61 -7.58 -22.81
C LEU A 416 -16.18 -7.01 -22.72
N VAL A 417 -15.99 -5.76 -23.14
CA VAL A 417 -14.70 -5.06 -23.06
C VAL A 417 -14.21 -4.98 -21.61
N SER A 418 -15.12 -4.64 -20.69
CA SER A 418 -14.81 -4.55 -19.26
C SER A 418 -14.50 -5.92 -18.65
N ALA A 419 -15.22 -6.98 -19.03
CA ALA A 419 -14.97 -8.33 -18.59
C ALA A 419 -13.60 -8.85 -19.04
N ILE A 420 -13.22 -8.61 -20.30
CA ILE A 420 -11.89 -9.03 -20.79
C ILE A 420 -10.79 -8.30 -20.04
N SER A 421 -10.92 -6.99 -19.81
CA SER A 421 -9.97 -6.20 -19.02
C SER A 421 -9.89 -6.71 -17.57
N LEU A 422 -11.04 -7.07 -16.97
CA LEU A 422 -11.11 -7.65 -15.63
C LEU A 422 -10.35 -8.99 -15.55
N VAL A 423 -10.50 -9.86 -16.56
CA VAL A 423 -9.75 -11.13 -16.63
C VAL A 423 -8.25 -10.85 -16.63
N GLY A 424 -7.78 -9.84 -17.35
CA GLY A 424 -6.38 -9.41 -17.30
C GLY A 424 -5.94 -9.00 -15.90
N GLY A 425 -6.76 -8.22 -15.20
CA GLY A 425 -6.49 -7.84 -13.80
C GLY A 425 -6.49 -9.05 -12.84
N LEU A 426 -7.44 -9.98 -12.99
CA LEU A 426 -7.49 -11.22 -12.21
C LEU A 426 -6.24 -12.09 -12.47
N ALA A 427 -5.79 -12.16 -13.73
CA ALA A 427 -4.59 -12.91 -14.08
C ALA A 427 -3.33 -12.28 -13.46
N VAL A 428 -3.22 -10.95 -13.42
CA VAL A 428 -2.14 -10.25 -12.71
C VAL A 428 -2.17 -10.56 -11.22
N ALA A 429 -3.31 -10.39 -10.57
CA ALA A 429 -3.45 -10.62 -9.14
C ALA A 429 -3.31 -12.11 -8.76
N GLY A 430 -3.73 -13.02 -9.64
CA GLY A 430 -3.56 -14.46 -9.47
C GLY A 430 -2.12 -14.93 -9.67
N LEU A 431 -1.40 -14.33 -10.62
CA LEU A 431 0.01 -14.62 -10.89
C LEU A 431 0.92 -14.09 -9.78
N LEU A 432 0.67 -12.86 -9.32
CA LEU A 432 1.40 -12.18 -8.25
C LEU A 432 0.74 -12.41 -6.88
N ASN A 433 0.34 -13.66 -6.62
CA ASN A 433 -0.23 -14.06 -5.35
C ASN A 433 0.86 -14.57 -4.42
N GLY A 434 0.72 -14.34 -3.12
CA GLY A 434 1.63 -14.79 -2.07
C GLY A 434 1.91 -13.75 -1.01
N LEU A 435 2.48 -14.22 0.08
CA LEU A 435 2.73 -13.44 1.29
C LEU A 435 3.57 -12.17 1.05
N THR A 436 4.60 -12.27 0.19
CA THR A 436 5.48 -11.14 -0.14
C THR A 436 4.74 -9.95 -0.74
N TYR A 437 3.62 -10.20 -1.42
CA TYR A 437 2.75 -9.15 -1.97
C TYR A 437 1.75 -8.62 -0.94
N PHE A 438 1.27 -9.46 -0.01
CA PHE A 438 0.35 -9.04 1.06
C PHE A 438 1.01 -8.04 1.99
N VAL A 439 2.26 -8.32 2.39
CA VAL A 439 3.03 -7.46 3.29
C VAL A 439 3.78 -6.32 2.57
N LYS A 440 3.57 -6.18 1.25
CA LYS A 440 4.25 -5.15 0.42
C LYS A 440 5.77 -5.30 0.34
N ALA A 441 6.32 -6.51 0.59
CA ALA A 441 7.73 -6.83 0.31
C ALA A 441 8.03 -6.76 -1.19
N GLN A 442 7.03 -7.11 -2.00
CA GLN A 442 7.06 -6.99 -3.46
C GLN A 442 5.81 -6.26 -3.95
N GLU A 443 5.96 -5.50 -5.01
CA GLU A 443 4.89 -4.74 -5.65
C GLU A 443 4.83 -5.04 -7.15
N PHE A 444 3.68 -4.72 -7.75
CA PHE A 444 3.56 -4.72 -9.20
C PHE A 444 4.49 -3.68 -9.82
N ARG A 445 5.38 -4.11 -10.71
CA ARG A 445 6.35 -3.24 -11.37
C ARG A 445 5.86 -2.80 -12.73
N GLY A 446 6.14 -1.55 -13.10
CA GLY A 446 5.81 -1.02 -14.43
C GLY A 446 4.38 -0.50 -14.56
N ILE A 447 3.78 0.01 -13.49
CA ILE A 447 2.38 0.50 -13.47
C ILE A 447 2.11 1.56 -14.54
N LYS A 448 3.09 2.43 -14.84
CA LYS A 448 2.97 3.42 -15.92
C LYS A 448 2.85 2.76 -17.29
N VAL A 449 3.65 1.73 -17.55
CA VAL A 449 3.60 0.95 -18.79
C VAL A 449 2.25 0.26 -18.91
N ALA A 450 1.78 -0.40 -17.85
CA ALA A 450 0.49 -1.09 -17.83
C ALA A 450 -0.70 -0.16 -18.08
N VAL A 451 -0.63 1.11 -17.63
CA VAL A 451 -1.69 2.10 -17.80
C VAL A 451 -1.61 2.77 -19.17
N PHE A 452 -0.44 3.28 -19.57
CA PHE A 452 -0.34 4.13 -20.77
C PHE A 452 -0.22 3.35 -22.08
N THR A 453 0.44 2.20 -22.09
CA THR A 453 0.62 1.43 -23.34
C THR A 453 -0.71 1.02 -23.98
N PRO A 454 -1.70 0.47 -23.27
CA PRO A 454 -2.96 0.12 -23.89
C PRO A 454 -3.73 1.34 -24.43
N ILE A 455 -3.65 2.51 -23.76
CA ILE A 455 -4.28 3.75 -24.19
C ILE A 455 -3.66 4.21 -25.52
N ILE A 456 -2.32 4.23 -25.58
CA ILE A 456 -1.58 4.63 -26.79
C ILE A 456 -1.86 3.65 -27.94
N VAL A 457 -1.83 2.35 -27.66
CA VAL A 457 -2.07 1.30 -28.68
C VAL A 457 -3.52 1.38 -29.18
N ALA A 458 -4.50 1.57 -28.31
CA ALA A 458 -5.91 1.73 -28.74
C ALA A 458 -6.08 2.97 -29.63
N GLY A 459 -5.53 4.12 -29.23
CA GLY A 459 -5.56 5.35 -30.00
C GLY A 459 -4.90 5.19 -31.37
N TRP A 460 -3.70 4.63 -31.40
CA TRP A 460 -2.99 4.34 -32.65
C TRP A 460 -3.74 3.34 -33.54
N TYR A 461 -4.27 2.26 -32.96
CA TYR A 461 -5.02 1.25 -33.69
C TYR A 461 -6.25 1.86 -34.39
N PHE A 462 -7.11 2.56 -33.65
CA PHE A 462 -8.31 3.16 -34.22
C PHE A 462 -8.00 4.31 -35.18
N ALA A 463 -6.93 5.09 -34.92
CA ALA A 463 -6.45 6.09 -35.88
C ALA A 463 -5.96 5.45 -37.18
N ALA A 464 -5.24 4.34 -37.13
CA ALA A 464 -4.80 3.61 -38.31
C ALA A 464 -5.96 2.86 -39.01
N ARG A 465 -7.02 2.52 -38.26
CA ARG A 465 -8.21 1.80 -38.77
C ARG A 465 -9.21 2.70 -39.46
N PHE A 466 -9.49 3.87 -38.91
CA PHE A 466 -10.54 4.78 -39.40
C PHE A 466 -9.99 6.07 -40.01
N GLY A 467 -8.77 6.45 -39.73
CA GLY A 467 -8.11 7.64 -40.24
C GLY A 467 -7.16 7.32 -41.37
N ASN A 468 -7.03 8.26 -42.31
CA ASN A 468 -5.93 8.24 -43.26
C ASN A 468 -4.74 9.00 -42.66
N LEU A 469 -3.95 8.33 -41.80
CA LEU A 469 -2.81 8.94 -41.13
C LEU A 469 -1.82 9.60 -42.13
N ARG A 470 -1.64 9.02 -43.32
CA ARG A 470 -0.77 9.59 -44.38
C ARG A 470 -1.29 10.91 -44.90
N GLU A 471 -2.60 11.03 -45.09
CA GLU A 471 -3.23 12.30 -45.53
C GLU A 471 -3.29 13.31 -44.38
N ALA A 472 -3.61 12.85 -43.15
CA ALA A 472 -3.61 13.71 -41.97
C ALA A 472 -2.23 14.36 -41.72
N MET A 473 -1.14 13.61 -41.94
CA MET A 473 0.22 14.14 -41.83
C MET A 473 0.64 15.11 -42.91
N LYS A 474 -0.07 15.14 -44.05
CA LYS A 474 0.18 16.09 -45.16
C LYS A 474 -0.64 17.39 -45.01
N ASN A 475 -1.71 17.35 -44.24
CA ASN A 475 -2.57 18.50 -44.02
C ASN A 475 -1.97 19.47 -42.99
N PRO A 476 -2.11 20.80 -43.19
CA PRO A 476 -1.67 21.76 -42.18
C PRO A 476 -2.43 21.57 -40.87
N ILE A 477 -1.70 21.74 -39.78
CA ILE A 477 -2.28 21.63 -38.41
C ILE A 477 -3.17 22.86 -38.20
N THR A 478 -4.45 22.65 -37.98
CA THR A 478 -5.35 23.74 -37.58
C THR A 478 -5.09 24.16 -36.14
N TRP A 479 -5.34 25.43 -35.81
CA TRP A 479 -5.25 25.92 -34.43
C TRP A 479 -6.10 25.10 -33.44
N GLY A 480 -7.29 24.68 -33.84
CA GLY A 480 -8.14 23.81 -33.03
C GLY A 480 -7.52 22.45 -32.76
N ALA A 481 -6.87 21.83 -33.73
CA ALA A 481 -6.14 20.58 -33.56
C ALA A 481 -4.90 20.76 -32.65
N ALA A 482 -4.19 21.89 -32.81
CA ALA A 482 -3.04 22.23 -31.97
C ALA A 482 -3.44 22.42 -30.50
N PHE A 483 -4.50 23.19 -30.21
CA PHE A 483 -5.02 23.38 -28.85
C PHE A 483 -5.55 22.08 -28.25
N LEU A 484 -6.27 21.26 -29.01
CA LEU A 484 -6.74 19.96 -28.54
C LEU A 484 -5.56 19.04 -28.19
N SER A 485 -4.53 18.98 -29.06
CA SER A 485 -3.33 18.17 -28.82
C SER A 485 -2.57 18.66 -27.60
N LEU A 486 -2.44 19.97 -27.40
CA LEU A 486 -1.81 20.56 -26.21
C LEU A 486 -2.62 20.22 -24.95
N GLY A 487 -3.94 20.34 -24.98
CA GLY A 487 -4.81 19.98 -23.86
C GLY A 487 -4.70 18.49 -23.50
N LEU A 488 -4.67 17.60 -24.49
CA LEU A 488 -4.46 16.18 -24.28
C LEU A 488 -3.07 15.87 -23.71
N LEU A 489 -2.03 16.59 -24.18
CA LEU A 489 -0.67 16.45 -23.64
C LEU A 489 -0.60 16.89 -22.17
N VAL A 490 -1.19 18.03 -21.83
CA VAL A 490 -1.28 18.51 -20.44
C VAL A 490 -2.04 17.51 -19.57
N ALA A 491 -3.17 17.00 -20.03
CA ALA A 491 -3.94 15.98 -19.32
C ALA A 491 -3.12 14.68 -19.13
N PHE A 492 -2.38 14.27 -20.15
CA PHE A 492 -1.48 13.11 -20.08
C PHE A 492 -0.34 13.33 -19.07
N MET A 493 0.31 14.50 -19.09
CA MET A 493 1.37 14.86 -18.14
C MET A 493 0.83 14.88 -16.70
N PHE A 494 -0.34 15.47 -16.49
CA PHE A 494 -1.00 15.49 -15.19
C PHE A 494 -1.34 14.06 -14.69
N MET A 495 -1.91 13.24 -15.57
CA MET A 495 -2.23 11.85 -15.25
C MET A 495 -0.95 11.03 -14.96
N ASN A 496 0.14 11.26 -15.73
CA ASN A 496 1.43 10.61 -15.48
C ASN A 496 2.05 11.02 -14.15
N ALA A 497 2.00 12.31 -13.79
CA ALA A 497 2.47 12.82 -12.52
C ALA A 497 1.73 12.19 -11.32
N ARG A 498 0.45 11.86 -11.49
CA ARG A 498 -0.41 11.27 -10.45
C ARG A 498 -0.49 9.74 -10.49
N THR A 499 0.20 9.10 -11.42
CA THR A 499 0.22 7.63 -11.54
C THR A 499 1.51 7.08 -10.92
N GLY A 500 1.38 6.28 -9.88
CA GLY A 500 2.49 5.64 -9.16
C GLY A 500 2.02 5.05 -7.83
N ASN A 501 2.86 4.21 -7.24
CA ASN A 501 2.53 3.53 -5.98
C ASN A 501 2.67 4.46 -4.76
N ASP A 502 3.57 5.45 -4.82
CA ASP A 502 3.97 6.29 -3.67
C ASP A 502 3.91 7.80 -3.99
N ASN A 503 2.97 8.23 -4.84
CA ASN A 503 2.96 9.63 -5.25
C ASN A 503 1.92 10.46 -4.46
N PRO A 504 2.37 11.31 -3.51
CA PRO A 504 1.53 12.25 -2.78
C PRO A 504 1.33 13.58 -3.51
N ALA A 505 1.48 13.63 -4.86
CA ALA A 505 1.28 14.87 -5.62
C ALA A 505 -0.05 15.50 -5.23
N GLY A 506 0.01 16.77 -4.80
CA GLY A 506 -1.01 17.50 -4.08
C GLY A 506 -2.44 17.28 -4.58
N VAL A 507 -3.28 16.88 -3.67
CA VAL A 507 -4.72 16.76 -3.89
C VAL A 507 -5.33 18.11 -3.57
N SER A 508 -6.12 18.69 -4.47
CA SER A 508 -6.80 19.97 -4.20
C SER A 508 -7.90 19.80 -3.13
N ASP A 509 -8.19 20.87 -2.39
CA ASP A 509 -9.24 20.85 -1.35
C ASP A 509 -10.60 20.47 -1.93
N LEU A 510 -10.90 20.88 -3.17
CA LEU A 510 -12.12 20.50 -3.87
C LEU A 510 -12.17 18.98 -4.10
N GLU A 511 -11.06 18.39 -4.50
CA GLU A 511 -10.99 16.94 -4.68
C GLU A 511 -11.10 16.19 -3.34
N LEU A 512 -10.52 16.73 -2.26
CA LEU A 512 -10.67 16.17 -0.91
C LEU A 512 -12.14 16.19 -0.46
N LYS A 513 -12.85 17.31 -0.63
CA LYS A 513 -14.28 17.41 -0.33
C LYS A 513 -15.10 16.43 -1.17
N PHE A 514 -14.84 16.34 -2.48
CA PHE A 514 -15.53 15.40 -3.36
C PHE A 514 -15.27 13.93 -2.94
N ARG A 515 -14.04 13.63 -2.53
CA ARG A 515 -13.67 12.31 -2.02
C ARG A 515 -14.39 11.99 -0.72
N SER A 516 -14.45 12.94 0.22
CA SER A 516 -15.16 12.79 1.50
C SER A 516 -16.65 12.52 1.28
N VAL A 517 -17.30 13.25 0.37
CA VAL A 517 -18.71 12.99 0.01
C VAL A 517 -18.91 11.58 -0.54
N LEU A 518 -18.05 11.13 -1.48
CA LEU A 518 -18.16 9.77 -2.02
C LEU A 518 -17.93 8.70 -0.92
N ASP A 519 -17.02 8.96 0.00
CA ASP A 519 -16.71 8.04 1.11
C ASP A 519 -17.87 7.89 2.11
N GLN A 520 -18.74 8.92 2.25
CA GLN A 520 -19.92 8.87 3.10
C GLN A 520 -21.04 7.99 2.50
N PHE A 521 -21.16 7.94 1.18
CA PHE A 521 -22.23 7.21 0.49
C PHE A 521 -21.81 5.83 -0.02
N LEU A 522 -20.52 5.59 -0.20
CA LEU A 522 -20.02 4.36 -0.82
C LEU A 522 -19.09 3.61 0.12
N PHE A 523 -19.40 2.35 0.38
CA PHE A 523 -18.56 1.45 1.18
C PHE A 523 -17.10 1.38 0.70
N VAL A 524 -16.88 1.47 -0.63
CA VAL A 524 -15.54 1.57 -1.24
C VAL A 524 -15.60 2.62 -2.33
N ARG A 525 -14.73 3.63 -2.23
CA ARG A 525 -14.67 4.70 -3.23
C ARG A 525 -14.13 4.20 -4.56
N PRO A 526 -14.87 4.37 -5.68
CA PRO A 526 -14.36 4.09 -7.00
C PRO A 526 -13.29 5.11 -7.43
N ARG A 527 -12.48 4.77 -8.40
CA ARG A 527 -11.48 5.70 -8.94
C ARG A 527 -12.15 6.75 -9.82
N THR A 528 -12.02 8.02 -9.44
CA THR A 528 -12.67 9.17 -10.08
C THR A 528 -12.47 9.21 -11.59
N LYS A 529 -11.24 8.98 -12.07
CA LYS A 529 -10.92 8.97 -13.50
C LYS A 529 -11.61 7.86 -14.29
N SER A 530 -11.93 6.71 -13.64
CA SER A 530 -12.63 5.60 -14.28
C SER A 530 -14.10 5.91 -14.50
N PHE A 531 -14.82 6.23 -13.42
CA PHE A 531 -16.28 6.33 -13.50
C PHE A 531 -16.76 7.67 -14.06
N LEU A 532 -15.99 8.78 -13.91
CA LEU A 532 -16.36 10.08 -14.47
C LEU A 532 -15.92 10.26 -15.93
N ILE A 533 -14.82 9.62 -16.34
CA ILE A 533 -14.23 9.87 -17.66
C ILE A 533 -14.14 8.57 -18.47
N GLY A 534 -13.41 7.57 -17.97
CA GLY A 534 -13.05 6.39 -18.75
C GLY A 534 -14.26 5.59 -19.22
N HIS A 535 -15.10 5.13 -18.30
CA HIS A 535 -16.30 4.34 -18.66
C HIS A 535 -17.33 5.11 -19.45
N PRO A 536 -17.69 6.38 -19.12
CA PRO A 536 -18.58 7.18 -19.95
C PRO A 536 -18.07 7.36 -21.37
N MET A 537 -16.80 7.72 -21.55
CA MET A 537 -16.23 7.92 -22.89
C MET A 537 -16.15 6.61 -23.68
N LEU A 538 -15.96 5.47 -23.02
CA LEU A 538 -16.02 4.17 -23.69
C LEU A 538 -17.43 3.90 -24.24
N ILE A 539 -18.47 4.15 -23.45
CA ILE A 539 -19.88 3.96 -23.89
C ILE A 539 -20.21 4.88 -25.08
N VAL A 540 -19.82 6.16 -25.02
CA VAL A 540 -19.98 7.10 -26.14
C VAL A 540 -19.18 6.62 -27.35
N GLY A 541 -17.93 6.18 -27.17
CA GLY A 541 -17.09 5.66 -28.24
C GLY A 541 -17.67 4.42 -28.92
N ILE A 542 -18.21 3.47 -28.13
CA ILE A 542 -18.93 2.31 -28.66
C ILE A 542 -20.18 2.76 -29.42
N GLY A 543 -20.96 3.68 -28.86
CA GLY A 543 -22.14 4.24 -29.52
C GLY A 543 -21.80 4.89 -30.87
N LEU A 544 -20.76 5.71 -30.94
CA LEU A 544 -20.25 6.32 -32.16
C LEU A 544 -19.75 5.27 -33.16
N LEU A 545 -19.03 4.25 -32.70
CA LEU A 545 -18.54 3.15 -33.53
C LEU A 545 -19.69 2.40 -34.21
N LEU A 546 -20.72 2.04 -33.44
CA LEU A 546 -21.89 1.33 -33.95
C LEU A 546 -22.70 2.24 -34.91
N TRP A 547 -22.79 3.53 -34.58
CA TRP A 547 -23.46 4.51 -35.46
C TRP A 547 -22.69 4.72 -36.78
N GLN A 548 -21.36 4.88 -36.70
CA GLN A 548 -20.49 4.98 -37.88
C GLN A 548 -20.62 3.75 -38.80
N ARG A 549 -20.66 2.55 -38.22
CA ARG A 549 -20.88 1.30 -38.99
C ARG A 549 -22.22 1.24 -39.67
N LYS A 550 -23.27 1.73 -39.00
CA LYS A 550 -24.63 1.74 -39.54
C LYS A 550 -24.82 2.78 -40.66
N THR A 551 -24.19 3.94 -40.54
CA THR A 551 -24.38 5.07 -41.48
C THR A 551 -23.30 5.19 -42.55
N GLY A 552 -22.16 4.54 -42.38
CA GLY A 552 -20.96 4.72 -43.22
C GLY A 552 -20.29 6.09 -43.09
N SER A 553 -20.70 6.90 -42.09
CA SER A 553 -20.24 8.30 -41.98
C SER A 553 -18.79 8.38 -41.53
N VAL A 554 -17.92 8.90 -42.40
CA VAL A 554 -16.49 9.15 -42.09
C VAL A 554 -16.32 10.31 -41.10
N ALA A 555 -17.27 11.26 -41.06
CA ALA A 555 -17.23 12.42 -40.17
C ALA A 555 -17.25 12.05 -38.67
N LEU A 556 -17.75 10.86 -38.32
CA LEU A 556 -17.74 10.36 -36.93
C LEU A 556 -16.38 9.78 -36.51
N ALA A 557 -15.49 9.46 -37.45
CA ALA A 557 -14.23 8.76 -37.16
C ALA A 557 -13.33 9.48 -36.14
N PRO A 558 -13.07 10.80 -36.20
CA PRO A 558 -12.23 11.49 -35.21
C PRO A 558 -12.80 11.38 -33.78
N TRP A 559 -14.11 11.54 -33.65
CA TRP A 559 -14.80 11.45 -32.36
C TRP A 559 -14.83 10.02 -31.82
N THR A 560 -15.02 9.02 -32.71
CA THR A 560 -14.93 7.61 -32.35
C THR A 560 -13.53 7.26 -31.82
N ILE A 561 -12.47 7.70 -32.53
CA ILE A 561 -11.07 7.50 -32.13
C ILE A 561 -10.82 8.13 -30.75
N LEU A 562 -11.19 9.41 -30.59
CA LEU A 562 -10.99 10.14 -29.34
C LEU A 562 -11.70 9.45 -28.16
N CYS A 563 -13.00 9.16 -28.33
CA CYS A 563 -13.78 8.56 -27.23
C CYS A 563 -13.31 7.15 -26.87
N LEU A 564 -12.93 6.30 -27.82
CA LEU A 564 -12.38 4.98 -27.54
C LEU A 564 -11.00 5.07 -26.90
N THR A 565 -10.15 6.03 -27.31
CA THR A 565 -8.83 6.25 -26.70
C THR A 565 -8.96 6.69 -25.25
N VAL A 566 -9.82 7.68 -24.97
CA VAL A 566 -10.09 8.12 -23.60
C VAL A 566 -10.81 7.02 -22.80
N GLY A 567 -11.68 6.27 -23.44
CA GLY A 567 -12.35 5.11 -22.86
C GLY A 567 -11.38 4.02 -22.38
N ALA A 568 -10.21 3.90 -23.02
CA ALA A 568 -9.18 2.97 -22.59
C ALA A 568 -8.63 3.27 -21.17
N VAL A 569 -8.72 4.53 -20.71
CA VAL A 569 -8.37 4.89 -19.32
C VAL A 569 -9.20 4.08 -18.31
N GLY A 570 -10.50 3.89 -18.55
CA GLY A 570 -11.35 3.07 -17.69
C GLY A 570 -10.93 1.61 -17.68
N GLN A 571 -10.53 1.08 -18.83
CA GLN A 571 -10.15 -0.33 -18.97
C GLN A 571 -8.78 -0.65 -18.34
N THR A 572 -7.80 0.22 -18.53
CA THR A 572 -6.51 0.09 -17.86
C THR A 572 -6.63 0.27 -16.35
N ASP A 573 -7.61 1.05 -15.89
CA ASP A 573 -7.81 1.27 -14.47
C ASP A 573 -8.50 0.09 -13.78
N ILE A 574 -9.33 -0.69 -14.48
CA ILE A 574 -9.83 -2.00 -14.00
C ILE A 574 -8.66 -2.91 -13.65
N VAL A 575 -7.70 -3.03 -14.57
CA VAL A 575 -6.49 -3.84 -14.36
C VAL A 575 -5.63 -3.25 -13.23
N ASN A 576 -5.40 -1.93 -13.27
CA ASN A 576 -4.58 -1.22 -12.28
C ASN A 576 -5.12 -1.37 -10.84
N THR A 577 -6.44 -1.43 -10.67
CA THR A 577 -7.04 -1.65 -9.35
C THR A 577 -6.60 -3.00 -8.76
N LEU A 578 -6.47 -4.03 -9.58
CA LEU A 578 -6.02 -5.36 -9.19
C LEU A 578 -4.48 -5.48 -9.11
N CYS A 579 -3.72 -4.50 -9.61
CA CYS A 579 -2.27 -4.41 -9.42
C CYS A 579 -1.87 -3.92 -8.02
N HIS A 580 -2.80 -3.38 -7.20
CA HIS A 580 -2.55 -3.02 -5.81
C HIS A 580 -2.65 -4.27 -4.91
N LEU A 581 -1.60 -5.08 -4.95
CA LEU A 581 -1.57 -6.41 -4.37
C LEU A 581 -1.63 -6.48 -2.84
N HIS A 582 -1.36 -5.39 -2.14
CA HIS A 582 -1.49 -5.26 -0.69
C HIS A 582 -2.91 -4.89 -0.23
N THR A 583 -3.81 -4.56 -1.16
CA THR A 583 -5.23 -4.33 -0.88
C THR A 583 -5.98 -5.65 -0.90
N PRO A 584 -6.93 -5.90 0.03
CA PRO A 584 -7.77 -7.09 -0.02
C PRO A 584 -8.43 -7.26 -1.40
N VAL A 585 -8.31 -8.45 -1.96
CA VAL A 585 -8.76 -8.69 -3.35
C VAL A 585 -10.26 -8.48 -3.53
N ALA A 586 -11.07 -8.83 -2.53
CA ALA A 586 -12.51 -8.60 -2.55
C ALA A 586 -12.85 -7.10 -2.68
N LEU A 587 -12.14 -6.23 -1.95
CA LEU A 587 -12.34 -4.78 -2.04
C LEU A 587 -11.92 -4.22 -3.39
N SER A 588 -10.87 -4.77 -4.00
CA SER A 588 -10.45 -4.40 -5.36
C SER A 588 -11.52 -4.76 -6.40
N LEU A 589 -12.19 -5.91 -6.25
CA LEU A 589 -13.30 -6.32 -7.11
C LEU A 589 -14.55 -5.44 -6.88
N ILE A 590 -14.91 -5.19 -5.62
CA ILE A 590 -16.02 -4.28 -5.28
C ILE A 590 -15.76 -2.88 -5.82
N ARG A 591 -14.54 -2.35 -5.70
CA ARG A 591 -14.15 -1.04 -6.23
C ARG A 591 -14.35 -0.94 -7.74
N ASN A 592 -14.00 -1.99 -8.48
CA ASN A 592 -14.23 -2.06 -9.91
C ASN A 592 -15.74 -2.09 -10.23
N ALA A 593 -16.53 -2.90 -9.53
CA ALA A 593 -17.98 -2.99 -9.73
C ALA A 593 -18.68 -1.65 -9.42
N VAL A 594 -18.34 -1.03 -8.27
CA VAL A 594 -18.86 0.29 -7.88
C VAL A 594 -18.43 1.39 -8.84
N GLY A 595 -17.31 1.26 -9.53
CA GLY A 595 -16.89 2.19 -10.58
C GLY A 595 -17.63 2.00 -11.90
N LEU A 596 -17.93 0.76 -12.26
CA LEU A 596 -18.63 0.44 -13.54
C LEU A 596 -20.08 0.95 -13.55
N ILE A 597 -20.81 0.83 -12.43
CA ILE A 597 -22.23 1.19 -12.35
C ILE A 597 -22.47 2.68 -12.63
N PRO A 598 -21.92 3.64 -11.84
CA PRO A 598 -22.12 5.07 -12.12
C PRO A 598 -21.48 5.49 -13.44
N GLY A 599 -20.34 4.90 -13.83
CA GLY A 599 -19.73 5.14 -15.11
C GLY A 599 -20.63 4.75 -16.29
N CYS A 600 -21.36 3.64 -16.15
CA CYS A 600 -22.37 3.19 -17.11
C CYS A 600 -23.52 4.19 -17.21
N ILE A 601 -24.10 4.62 -16.08
CA ILE A 601 -25.21 5.57 -16.02
C ILE A 601 -24.80 6.90 -16.70
N ILE A 602 -23.68 7.49 -16.28
CA ILE A 602 -23.16 8.74 -16.85
C ILE A 602 -22.92 8.57 -18.35
N GLY A 603 -22.34 7.44 -18.77
CA GLY A 603 -22.04 7.14 -20.16
C GLY A 603 -23.29 7.09 -21.03
N PHE A 604 -24.36 6.42 -20.57
CA PHE A 604 -25.62 6.38 -21.33
C PHE A 604 -26.33 7.72 -21.36
N CYS A 605 -26.32 8.50 -20.28
CA CYS A 605 -26.81 9.89 -20.29
C CYS A 605 -26.04 10.74 -21.31
N THR A 606 -24.72 10.68 -21.30
CA THR A 606 -23.87 11.42 -22.27
C THR A 606 -24.13 10.95 -23.69
N TRP A 607 -24.24 9.64 -23.91
CA TRP A 607 -24.57 9.09 -25.22
C TRP A 607 -25.95 9.58 -25.72
N GLY A 608 -26.97 9.65 -24.86
CA GLY A 608 -28.28 10.19 -25.18
C GLY A 608 -28.19 11.62 -25.72
N VAL A 609 -27.43 12.48 -25.03
CA VAL A 609 -27.18 13.88 -25.47
C VAL A 609 -26.46 13.93 -26.82
N VAL A 610 -25.34 13.18 -26.96
CA VAL A 610 -24.54 13.13 -28.20
C VAL A 610 -25.39 12.68 -29.38
N ARG A 611 -26.19 11.64 -29.20
CA ARG A 611 -27.09 11.11 -30.22
C ARG A 611 -28.17 12.13 -30.63
N HIS A 612 -28.78 12.81 -29.65
CA HIS A 612 -29.81 13.83 -29.91
C HIS A 612 -29.25 15.00 -30.70
N VAL A 613 -28.12 15.57 -30.29
CA VAL A 613 -27.45 16.68 -31.00
C VAL A 613 -26.99 16.27 -32.39
N GLY A 614 -26.42 15.06 -32.52
CA GLY A 614 -25.98 14.56 -33.84
C GLY A 614 -27.13 14.32 -34.82
N LEU A 615 -28.25 13.76 -34.33
CA LEU A 615 -29.46 13.59 -35.17
C LEU A 615 -30.06 14.91 -35.60
N LYS A 616 -30.04 15.95 -34.75
CA LYS A 616 -30.51 17.28 -35.08
C LYS A 616 -29.67 17.88 -36.22
N ARG A 617 -28.34 17.86 -36.11
CA ARG A 617 -27.43 18.34 -37.17
C ARG A 617 -27.57 17.60 -38.50
N MET A 618 -27.84 16.28 -38.49
CA MET A 618 -28.04 15.50 -39.71
C MET A 618 -29.39 15.77 -40.39
N ARG A 619 -30.36 16.38 -39.71
CA ARG A 619 -31.63 16.81 -40.29
C ARG A 619 -31.57 18.23 -40.83
N GLU A 620 -30.62 19.02 -40.35
CA GLU A 620 -30.40 20.42 -40.75
C GLU A 620 -29.43 20.55 -41.96
N ASN A 621 -28.65 19.50 -42.24
CA ASN A 621 -27.79 19.37 -43.43
C ASN A 621 -28.40 18.37 -44.43
#